data_c573371b544b9b5b22401c65e21785af
#
_entry.id   c573371b544b9b5b22401c65e21785af
#
_cell.length_a   1.000
_cell.length_b   1.000
_cell.length_c   1.000
_cell.angle_alpha   90.00
_cell.angle_beta   90.00
_cell.angle_gamma   90.00
#
_symmetry.space_group_name_H-M   'P 1'
#
loop_
_entity.id
_entity.type
_entity.pdbx_description
1 polymer ?
#
loop_
_entity_poly.entity_id
_entity_poly.type
_entity_poly.pdbx_seq_one_letter_code
_entity_poly.pdbx_strand_id
1 'polypeptide(L)'
;MNGAESLVRSLLACDVDVCFTNPGTSEMHFCAALDQVDGMRCVLCLFEGVVTGAADGYGRMLDRPAATLLHLGPGLGNGMANLHNARKANTPIVNVVGEHATYHVKYDAPLTADIEGIAGPVSDWVRTSRSADDIGNDAAAAVRASMEPPGGISTLILPADTAWNETVSVAKPLAGEAPACVSDEVIEACARVLELNEPTMLVVGGRGLRADALAYIGAIGRQCGVEVRADFPSARHERGAGRVTVERIPYVVGQALEVTKHLQHVIIIGGKTPVAFFAYPNLPSL
;
A
#
# COMPACT_ATOMS: atom_id res chain seq x y z
N MET A 1 -11.88 -22.73 -18.46
CA MET A 1 -11.85 -21.26 -18.37
C MET A 1 -10.54 -20.75 -18.95
N ASN A 2 -10.48 -19.46 -19.27
CA ASN A 2 -9.20 -18.86 -19.69
C ASN A 2 -8.42 -18.28 -18.49
N GLY A 3 -7.18 -17.81 -18.76
CA GLY A 3 -6.32 -17.25 -17.71
C GLY A 3 -6.89 -15.98 -17.07
N ALA A 4 -7.63 -15.15 -17.81
CA ALA A 4 -8.27 -13.97 -17.24
C ALA A 4 -9.38 -14.32 -16.24
N GLU A 5 -10.20 -15.33 -16.54
CA GLU A 5 -11.19 -15.85 -15.59
C GLU A 5 -10.51 -16.46 -14.36
N SER A 6 -9.40 -17.19 -14.56
CA SER A 6 -8.58 -17.72 -13.47
C SER A 6 -8.07 -16.61 -12.54
N LEU A 7 -7.58 -15.51 -13.13
CA LEU A 7 -7.10 -14.35 -12.39
C LEU A 7 -8.22 -13.74 -11.52
N VAL A 8 -9.37 -13.43 -12.12
CA VAL A 8 -10.51 -12.82 -11.40
C VAL A 8 -10.99 -13.74 -10.27
N ARG A 9 -11.14 -15.05 -10.52
CA ARG A 9 -11.54 -16.02 -9.50
C ARG A 9 -10.51 -16.16 -8.38
N SER A 10 -9.23 -16.10 -8.69
CA SER A 10 -8.15 -16.18 -7.70
C SER A 10 -8.06 -14.91 -6.85
N LEU A 11 -8.26 -13.74 -7.44
CA LEU A 11 -8.37 -12.48 -6.69
C LEU A 11 -9.55 -12.50 -5.72
N LEU A 12 -10.73 -12.95 -6.18
CA LEU A 12 -11.92 -13.11 -5.33
C LEU A 12 -11.69 -14.12 -4.21
N ALA A 13 -11.05 -15.25 -4.49
CA ALA A 13 -10.69 -16.23 -3.47
C ALA A 13 -9.75 -15.67 -2.40
N CYS A 14 -8.97 -14.62 -2.75
CA CYS A 14 -8.08 -13.88 -1.87
C CYS A 14 -8.70 -12.61 -1.28
N ASP A 15 -10.03 -12.48 -1.25
CA ASP A 15 -10.80 -11.35 -0.70
C ASP A 15 -10.56 -10.00 -1.41
N VAL A 16 -10.14 -10.02 -2.69
CA VAL A 16 -10.06 -8.85 -3.55
C VAL A 16 -11.29 -8.81 -4.42
N ASP A 17 -12.26 -7.99 -4.05
CA ASP A 17 -13.61 -7.94 -4.63
C ASP A 17 -13.91 -6.63 -5.38
N VAL A 18 -12.93 -5.73 -5.49
CA VAL A 18 -13.05 -4.45 -6.21
C VAL A 18 -11.86 -4.29 -7.16
N CYS A 19 -12.15 -3.91 -8.41
CA CYS A 19 -11.17 -3.53 -9.42
C CYS A 19 -11.48 -2.13 -9.94
N PHE A 20 -10.56 -1.20 -9.75
CA PHE A 20 -10.57 0.10 -10.43
C PHE A 20 -9.87 -0.04 -11.78
N THR A 21 -10.46 0.48 -12.86
CA THR A 21 -9.96 0.15 -14.19
C THR A 21 -10.01 1.33 -15.16
N ASN A 22 -8.99 1.42 -16.00
CA ASN A 22 -8.99 2.16 -17.25
C ASN A 22 -8.28 1.27 -18.29
N PRO A 23 -9.01 0.34 -18.94
CA PRO A 23 -8.44 -0.67 -19.81
C PRO A 23 -8.24 -0.19 -21.22
N GLY A 24 -7.38 -0.89 -21.97
CA GLY A 24 -7.28 -0.81 -23.42
C GLY A 24 -7.50 -2.18 -24.07
N THR A 25 -7.05 -2.32 -25.32
CA THR A 25 -7.28 -3.53 -26.13
C THR A 25 -6.56 -4.77 -25.64
N SER A 26 -5.44 -4.63 -24.96
CA SER A 26 -4.69 -5.78 -24.38
C SER A 26 -5.40 -6.40 -23.18
N GLU A 27 -6.27 -5.66 -22.52
CA GLU A 27 -6.98 -6.10 -21.32
C GLU A 27 -8.40 -6.60 -21.59
N MET A 28 -8.81 -6.74 -22.88
CA MET A 28 -10.18 -7.15 -23.24
C MET A 28 -10.60 -8.49 -22.64
N HIS A 29 -9.68 -9.46 -22.51
CA HIS A 29 -9.99 -10.76 -21.90
C HIS A 29 -10.26 -10.62 -20.41
N PHE A 30 -9.54 -9.74 -19.71
CA PHE A 30 -9.80 -9.43 -18.30
C PHE A 30 -11.15 -8.71 -18.14
N CYS A 31 -11.47 -7.75 -19.02
CA CYS A 31 -12.77 -7.08 -19.03
C CYS A 31 -13.92 -8.07 -19.26
N ALA A 32 -13.76 -9.01 -20.21
CA ALA A 32 -14.74 -10.06 -20.45
C ALA A 32 -14.90 -11.00 -19.23
N ALA A 33 -13.78 -11.31 -18.54
CA ALA A 33 -13.83 -12.11 -17.32
C ALA A 33 -14.56 -11.40 -16.18
N LEU A 34 -14.43 -10.07 -16.04
CA LEU A 34 -15.20 -9.28 -15.06
C LEU A 34 -16.71 -9.34 -15.30
N ASP A 35 -17.14 -9.49 -16.56
CA ASP A 35 -18.55 -9.64 -16.93
C ASP A 35 -19.07 -11.06 -16.72
N GLN A 36 -18.21 -12.07 -16.79
CA GLN A 36 -18.57 -13.49 -16.69
C GLN A 36 -18.44 -14.09 -15.29
N VAL A 37 -17.61 -13.47 -14.43
CA VAL A 37 -17.34 -13.96 -13.08
C VAL A 37 -17.98 -13.04 -12.06
N ASP A 38 -19.04 -13.54 -11.41
CA ASP A 38 -19.72 -12.78 -10.36
C ASP A 38 -18.83 -12.51 -9.15
N GLY A 39 -19.05 -11.36 -8.51
CA GLY A 39 -18.42 -11.01 -7.23
C GLY A 39 -17.36 -9.90 -7.29
N MET A 40 -16.74 -9.65 -8.44
CA MET A 40 -15.80 -8.55 -8.61
C MET A 40 -16.52 -7.27 -9.03
N ARG A 41 -16.53 -6.28 -8.16
CA ARG A 41 -17.06 -4.94 -8.50
C ARG A 41 -16.06 -4.19 -9.37
N CYS A 42 -16.37 -3.98 -10.63
CA CYS A 42 -15.58 -3.16 -11.54
C CYS A 42 -16.02 -1.69 -11.47
N VAL A 43 -15.05 -0.78 -11.30
CA VAL A 43 -15.28 0.68 -11.30
C VAL A 43 -14.44 1.30 -12.39
N LEU A 44 -15.12 1.73 -13.48
CA LEU A 44 -14.48 2.42 -14.59
C LEU A 44 -14.04 3.82 -14.14
N CYS A 45 -12.77 4.14 -14.36
CA CYS A 45 -12.19 5.46 -14.21
C CYS A 45 -11.78 6.00 -15.57
N LEU A 46 -11.79 7.33 -15.75
CA LEU A 46 -11.50 7.94 -17.05
C LEU A 46 -10.01 8.31 -17.24
N PHE A 47 -9.17 7.93 -16.26
CA PHE A 47 -7.72 8.18 -16.28
C PHE A 47 -7.04 7.28 -15.23
N GLU A 48 -5.89 6.70 -15.55
CA GLU A 48 -5.23 5.73 -14.69
C GLU A 48 -4.70 6.35 -13.38
N GLY A 49 -4.41 7.64 -13.37
CA GLY A 49 -4.14 8.36 -12.12
C GLY A 49 -5.33 8.32 -11.16
N VAL A 50 -6.57 8.36 -11.67
CA VAL A 50 -7.78 8.17 -10.85
C VAL A 50 -7.91 6.72 -10.40
N VAL A 51 -7.59 5.75 -11.28
CA VAL A 51 -7.57 4.31 -10.92
C VAL A 51 -6.71 4.06 -9.70
N THR A 52 -5.44 4.47 -9.77
CA THR A 52 -4.46 4.23 -8.69
C THR A 52 -4.74 5.07 -7.45
N GLY A 53 -5.27 6.29 -7.61
CA GLY A 53 -5.71 7.12 -6.49
C GLY A 53 -6.93 6.56 -5.76
N ALA A 54 -7.88 5.97 -6.49
CA ALA A 54 -9.05 5.29 -5.91
C ALA A 54 -8.63 4.03 -5.14
N ALA A 55 -7.72 3.23 -5.71
CA ALA A 55 -7.16 2.06 -5.04
C ALA A 55 -6.39 2.43 -3.76
N ASP A 56 -5.60 3.52 -3.79
CA ASP A 56 -4.92 4.06 -2.61
C ASP A 56 -5.93 4.44 -1.52
N GLY A 57 -6.96 5.21 -1.88
CA GLY A 57 -8.01 5.59 -0.93
C GLY A 57 -8.75 4.37 -0.33
N TYR A 58 -9.07 3.39 -1.17
CA TYR A 58 -9.72 2.14 -0.75
C TYR A 58 -8.86 1.37 0.24
N GLY A 59 -7.58 1.12 -0.09
CA GLY A 59 -6.66 0.38 0.77
C GLY A 59 -6.43 1.05 2.11
N ARG A 60 -6.30 2.39 2.15
CA ARG A 60 -6.17 3.15 3.40
C ARG A 60 -7.39 3.02 4.30
N MET A 61 -8.60 2.96 3.71
CA MET A 61 -9.83 2.93 4.50
C MET A 61 -10.20 1.53 4.99
N LEU A 62 -9.87 0.49 4.23
CA LEU A 62 -10.27 -0.88 4.53
C LEU A 62 -9.14 -1.78 5.04
N ASP A 63 -7.89 -1.32 5.00
CA ASP A 63 -6.69 -2.12 5.33
C ASP A 63 -6.63 -3.45 4.53
N ARG A 64 -7.15 -3.45 3.30
CA ARG A 64 -7.11 -4.55 2.33
C ARG A 64 -6.97 -4.02 0.90
N PRO A 65 -6.36 -4.75 -0.04
CA PRO A 65 -6.13 -4.25 -1.38
C PRO A 65 -7.39 -4.18 -2.22
N ALA A 66 -7.43 -3.20 -3.13
CA ALA A 66 -8.19 -3.29 -4.36
C ALA A 66 -7.27 -3.74 -5.49
N ALA A 67 -7.82 -4.38 -6.52
CA ALA A 67 -7.13 -4.55 -7.78
C ALA A 67 -7.23 -3.27 -8.62
N THR A 68 -6.23 -3.03 -9.47
CA THR A 68 -6.29 -2.05 -10.56
C THR A 68 -6.09 -2.76 -11.89
N LEU A 69 -6.65 -2.22 -12.97
CA LEU A 69 -6.37 -2.67 -14.32
C LEU A 69 -5.87 -1.50 -15.15
N LEU A 70 -4.64 -1.59 -15.62
CA LEU A 70 -3.89 -0.52 -16.27
C LEU A 70 -3.42 -0.95 -17.66
N HIS A 71 -3.48 -0.02 -18.62
CA HIS A 71 -3.14 -0.30 -20.02
C HIS A 71 -1.63 -0.18 -20.27
N LEU A 72 -0.92 -1.30 -20.24
CA LEU A 72 0.49 -1.45 -20.52
C LEU A 72 1.39 -0.40 -19.80
N GLY A 73 2.53 -0.08 -20.40
CA GLY A 73 3.47 0.92 -19.92
C GLY A 73 2.88 2.32 -19.78
N PRO A 74 2.17 2.86 -20.81
CA PRO A 74 1.54 4.17 -20.71
C PRO A 74 0.51 4.27 -19.58
N GLY A 75 -0.33 3.27 -19.39
CA GLY A 75 -1.34 3.25 -18.33
C GLY A 75 -0.70 3.19 -16.94
N LEU A 76 0.32 2.35 -16.76
CA LEU A 76 1.10 2.32 -15.52
C LEU A 76 1.80 3.67 -15.30
N GLY A 77 2.40 4.25 -16.33
CA GLY A 77 3.05 5.57 -16.28
C GLY A 77 2.10 6.68 -15.79
N ASN A 78 0.86 6.70 -16.28
CA ASN A 78 -0.17 7.64 -15.82
C ASN A 78 -0.53 7.45 -14.34
N GLY A 79 -0.43 6.23 -13.83
CA GLY A 79 -0.74 5.88 -12.43
C GLY A 79 0.36 6.21 -11.41
N MET A 80 1.59 6.48 -11.86
CA MET A 80 2.79 6.55 -11.03
C MET A 80 2.72 7.53 -9.86
N ALA A 81 2.13 8.70 -10.05
CA ALA A 81 2.08 9.72 -9.00
C ALA A 81 1.33 9.25 -7.75
N ASN A 82 0.19 8.59 -7.94
CA ASN A 82 -0.60 8.06 -6.82
C ASN A 82 -0.03 6.74 -6.28
N LEU A 83 0.61 5.92 -7.11
CA LEU A 83 1.37 4.75 -6.63
C LEU A 83 2.55 5.17 -5.75
N HIS A 84 3.25 6.28 -6.09
CA HIS A 84 4.26 6.85 -5.21
C HIS A 84 3.68 7.22 -3.84
N ASN A 85 2.52 7.88 -3.80
CA ASN A 85 1.86 8.26 -2.55
C ASN A 85 1.39 7.02 -1.76
N ALA A 86 0.81 6.03 -2.44
CA ALA A 86 0.38 4.77 -1.85
C ALA A 86 1.56 4.00 -1.22
N ARG A 87 2.71 3.94 -1.91
CA ARG A 87 3.93 3.33 -1.39
C ARG A 87 4.42 4.02 -0.11
N LYS A 88 4.42 5.36 -0.09
CA LYS A 88 4.79 6.11 1.13
C LYS A 88 3.83 5.88 2.30
N ALA A 89 2.59 5.53 2.00
CA ALA A 89 1.54 5.21 2.97
C ALA A 89 1.50 3.72 3.38
N ASN A 90 2.32 2.86 2.76
CA ASN A 90 2.25 1.40 2.88
C ASN A 90 0.83 0.88 2.57
N THR A 91 0.17 1.47 1.57
CA THR A 91 -1.18 1.08 1.18
C THR A 91 -1.14 -0.22 0.37
N PRO A 92 -1.92 -1.25 0.74
CA PRO A 92 -2.01 -2.46 -0.03
C PRO A 92 -2.76 -2.21 -1.35
N ILE A 93 -2.11 -2.51 -2.48
CA ILE A 93 -2.68 -2.43 -3.83
C ILE A 93 -2.16 -3.61 -4.66
N VAL A 94 -3.04 -4.20 -5.47
CA VAL A 94 -2.68 -5.19 -6.49
C VAL A 94 -2.87 -4.57 -7.87
N ASN A 95 -1.79 -4.14 -8.52
CA ASN A 95 -1.87 -3.69 -9.90
C ASN A 95 -1.86 -4.89 -10.84
N VAL A 96 -2.81 -4.94 -11.77
CA VAL A 96 -2.79 -5.78 -12.96
C VAL A 96 -2.50 -4.86 -14.14
N VAL A 97 -1.39 -5.11 -14.82
CA VAL A 97 -0.94 -4.31 -15.96
C VAL A 97 -0.93 -5.21 -17.19
N GLY A 98 -1.71 -4.87 -18.22
CA GLY A 98 -1.68 -5.61 -19.47
C GLY A 98 -0.31 -5.55 -20.15
N GLU A 99 -0.02 -6.54 -20.96
CA GLU A 99 1.18 -6.59 -21.80
C GLU A 99 0.84 -7.24 -23.15
N HIS A 100 1.65 -7.00 -24.16
CA HIS A 100 1.60 -7.74 -25.41
C HIS A 100 1.76 -9.24 -25.18
N ALA A 101 1.24 -10.05 -26.10
CA ALA A 101 1.47 -11.50 -26.08
C ALA A 101 2.99 -11.80 -26.04
N THR A 102 3.40 -12.80 -25.26
CA THR A 102 4.81 -13.14 -25.01
C THR A 102 5.64 -13.27 -26.27
N TYR A 103 5.05 -13.85 -27.35
CA TYR A 103 5.71 -14.01 -28.66
C TYR A 103 5.76 -12.71 -29.47
N HIS A 104 4.96 -11.67 -29.09
CA HIS A 104 4.84 -10.42 -29.82
C HIS A 104 5.76 -9.31 -29.32
N VAL A 105 6.12 -9.31 -28.02
CA VAL A 105 6.98 -8.28 -27.40
C VAL A 105 8.26 -8.02 -28.19
N LYS A 106 8.90 -9.06 -28.74
CA LYS A 106 10.14 -8.94 -29.54
C LYS A 106 10.04 -8.10 -30.80
N TYR A 107 8.85 -7.76 -31.26
CA TYR A 107 8.64 -6.95 -32.46
C TYR A 107 8.52 -5.45 -32.17
N ASP A 108 8.68 -5.04 -30.93
CA ASP A 108 8.65 -3.64 -30.50
C ASP A 108 7.44 -2.88 -31.05
N ALA A 109 6.24 -3.44 -30.77
CA ALA A 109 4.97 -2.85 -31.18
C ALA A 109 4.77 -1.46 -30.51
N PRO A 110 3.90 -0.57 -31.04
CA PRO A 110 3.83 0.83 -30.60
C PRO A 110 3.62 1.08 -29.11
N LEU A 111 3.12 0.11 -28.34
CA LEU A 111 2.93 0.21 -26.89
C LEU A 111 3.87 -0.67 -26.09
N THR A 112 4.85 -1.32 -26.73
CA THR A 112 5.88 -2.09 -26.02
C THR A 112 6.67 -1.15 -25.11
N ALA A 113 6.85 -1.54 -23.85
CA ALA A 113 7.57 -0.77 -22.84
C ALA A 113 8.26 -1.71 -21.84
N ASP A 114 9.27 -1.21 -21.16
CA ASP A 114 9.85 -1.88 -19.98
C ASP A 114 8.90 -1.70 -18.76
N ILE A 115 7.83 -2.50 -18.73
CA ILE A 115 6.80 -2.39 -17.67
C ILE A 115 7.41 -2.78 -16.31
N GLU A 116 8.30 -3.76 -16.25
CA GLU A 116 8.98 -4.14 -15.00
C GLU A 116 9.84 -2.98 -14.49
N GLY A 117 10.58 -2.31 -15.37
CA GLY A 117 11.37 -1.12 -15.03
C GLY A 117 10.52 0.06 -14.57
N ILE A 118 9.33 0.26 -15.17
CA ILE A 118 8.38 1.30 -14.74
C ILE A 118 7.76 0.93 -13.37
N ALA A 119 7.41 -0.33 -13.14
CA ALA A 119 6.77 -0.80 -11.91
C ALA A 119 7.72 -0.79 -10.70
N GLY A 120 9.00 -1.14 -10.90
CA GLY A 120 9.99 -1.36 -9.84
C GLY A 120 10.09 -0.22 -8.81
N PRO A 121 10.17 1.07 -9.20
CA PRO A 121 10.27 2.18 -8.26
C PRO A 121 9.08 2.37 -7.32
N VAL A 122 7.90 1.87 -7.68
CA VAL A 122 6.66 2.07 -6.92
C VAL A 122 6.06 0.78 -6.36
N SER A 123 6.59 -0.38 -6.73
CA SER A 123 6.09 -1.68 -6.29
C SER A 123 7.11 -2.39 -5.40
N ASP A 124 6.63 -3.11 -4.39
CA ASP A 124 7.45 -3.92 -3.51
C ASP A 124 7.61 -5.37 -4.06
N TRP A 125 6.71 -5.73 -4.98
CA TRP A 125 6.72 -7.00 -5.69
C TRP A 125 6.28 -6.78 -7.15
N VAL A 126 7.04 -7.32 -8.10
CA VAL A 126 6.72 -7.27 -9.54
C VAL A 126 6.91 -8.65 -10.14
N ARG A 127 5.96 -9.09 -10.96
CA ARG A 127 6.07 -10.35 -11.70
C ARG A 127 5.32 -10.29 -13.02
N THR A 128 5.92 -10.84 -14.06
CA THR A 128 5.28 -11.13 -15.36
C THR A 128 4.82 -12.59 -15.35
N SER A 129 3.51 -12.84 -15.53
CA SER A 129 2.99 -14.21 -15.67
C SER A 129 3.52 -14.87 -16.93
N ARG A 130 3.92 -16.14 -16.83
CA ARG A 130 4.57 -16.87 -17.92
C ARG A 130 3.61 -17.74 -18.72
N SER A 131 2.54 -18.19 -18.09
CA SER A 131 1.53 -19.04 -18.70
C SER A 131 0.15 -18.82 -18.06
N ALA A 132 -0.91 -19.27 -18.72
CA ALA A 132 -2.26 -19.25 -18.16
C ALA A 132 -2.36 -20.09 -16.86
N ASP A 133 -1.58 -21.17 -16.74
CA ASP A 133 -1.57 -22.03 -15.56
C ASP A 133 -0.91 -21.39 -14.34
N ASP A 134 0.01 -20.44 -14.55
CA ASP A 134 0.67 -19.72 -13.47
C ASP A 134 -0.18 -18.61 -12.87
N ILE A 135 -1.10 -18.01 -13.66
CA ILE A 135 -1.82 -16.77 -13.32
C ILE A 135 -2.51 -16.86 -11.95
N GLY A 136 -3.19 -17.95 -11.66
CA GLY A 136 -3.86 -18.11 -10.37
C GLY A 136 -2.89 -17.99 -9.20
N ASN A 137 -1.77 -18.70 -9.26
CA ASN A 137 -0.74 -18.66 -8.23
C ASN A 137 -0.04 -17.29 -8.15
N ASP A 138 0.17 -16.65 -9.30
CA ASP A 138 0.76 -15.31 -9.36
C ASP A 138 -0.17 -14.28 -8.74
N ALA A 139 -1.50 -14.40 -8.96
CA ALA A 139 -2.50 -13.55 -8.32
C ALA A 139 -2.47 -13.69 -6.79
N ALA A 140 -2.48 -14.93 -6.28
CA ALA A 140 -2.40 -15.17 -4.84
C ALA A 140 -1.08 -14.66 -4.23
N ALA A 141 0.03 -14.81 -4.96
CA ALA A 141 1.32 -14.27 -4.54
C ALA A 141 1.32 -12.74 -4.53
N ALA A 142 0.69 -12.09 -5.52
CA ALA A 142 0.56 -10.63 -5.56
C ALA A 142 -0.27 -10.10 -4.39
N VAL A 143 -1.42 -10.74 -4.08
CA VAL A 143 -2.25 -10.36 -2.93
C VAL A 143 -1.47 -10.55 -1.63
N ARG A 144 -0.80 -11.69 -1.44
CA ARG A 144 0.04 -11.91 -0.27
C ARG A 144 1.10 -10.84 -0.13
N ALA A 145 1.86 -10.57 -1.20
CA ALA A 145 2.92 -9.57 -1.17
C ALA A 145 2.40 -8.16 -0.83
N SER A 146 1.22 -7.77 -1.32
CA SER A 146 0.63 -6.47 -0.99
C SER A 146 0.20 -6.36 0.48
N MET A 147 -0.08 -7.49 1.13
CA MET A 147 -0.55 -7.57 2.51
C MET A 147 0.56 -7.86 3.53
N GLU A 148 1.79 -8.17 3.08
CA GLU A 148 2.92 -8.36 4.00
C GLU A 148 3.19 -7.07 4.78
N PRO A 149 3.30 -7.15 6.12
CA PRO A 149 3.50 -5.95 6.95
C PRO A 149 4.76 -5.15 6.55
N PRO A 150 4.65 -3.83 6.44
CA PRO A 150 3.56 -2.94 6.85
C PRO A 150 2.43 -2.75 5.82
N GLY A 151 2.40 -3.46 4.73
CA GLY A 151 1.59 -3.30 3.54
C GLY A 151 2.38 -2.67 2.40
N GLY A 152 1.96 -2.91 1.16
CA GLY A 152 2.69 -2.42 0.00
C GLY A 152 1.97 -2.62 -1.33
N ILE A 153 2.67 -2.36 -2.41
CA ILE A 153 2.14 -2.45 -3.76
C ILE A 153 2.73 -3.65 -4.46
N SER A 154 1.87 -4.51 -4.98
CA SER A 154 2.26 -5.57 -5.92
C SER A 154 1.83 -5.22 -7.33
N THR A 155 2.65 -5.53 -8.32
CA THR A 155 2.34 -5.36 -9.74
C THR A 155 2.50 -6.69 -10.46
N LEU A 156 1.36 -7.21 -10.96
CA LEU A 156 1.29 -8.40 -11.80
C LEU A 156 1.12 -7.96 -13.27
N ILE A 157 2.10 -8.27 -14.09
CA ILE A 157 2.08 -8.03 -15.51
C ILE A 157 1.42 -9.22 -16.20
N LEU A 158 0.39 -8.93 -17.01
CA LEU A 158 -0.48 -9.91 -17.63
C LEU A 158 -0.30 -9.90 -19.15
N PRO A 159 0.59 -10.73 -19.74
CA PRO A 159 0.68 -10.89 -21.17
C PRO A 159 -0.65 -11.38 -21.78
N ALA A 160 -1.00 -10.85 -22.94
CA ALA A 160 -2.30 -11.11 -23.56
C ALA A 160 -2.56 -12.60 -23.82
N ASP A 161 -1.54 -13.36 -24.27
CA ASP A 161 -1.66 -14.80 -24.51
C ASP A 161 -1.84 -15.60 -23.21
N THR A 162 -1.29 -15.17 -22.12
CA THR A 162 -1.54 -15.81 -20.82
C THR A 162 -2.98 -15.57 -20.37
N ALA A 163 -3.57 -14.41 -20.72
CA ALA A 163 -4.95 -14.09 -20.39
C ALA A 163 -5.96 -14.89 -21.21
N TRP A 164 -5.71 -15.13 -22.52
CA TRP A 164 -6.69 -15.83 -23.38
C TRP A 164 -6.49 -17.35 -23.45
N ASN A 165 -5.30 -17.88 -23.12
CA ASN A 165 -5.07 -19.32 -23.16
C ASN A 165 -5.89 -20.05 -22.08
N GLU A 166 -6.22 -21.32 -22.36
CA GLU A 166 -6.99 -22.14 -21.44
C GLU A 166 -6.19 -22.57 -20.21
N THR A 167 -6.87 -22.65 -19.07
CA THR A 167 -6.38 -23.19 -17.81
C THR A 167 -7.51 -23.75 -16.96
N VAL A 168 -7.18 -24.55 -15.95
CA VAL A 168 -8.11 -25.03 -14.92
C VAL A 168 -7.73 -24.53 -13.52
N SER A 169 -6.63 -23.79 -13.42
CA SER A 169 -6.06 -23.37 -12.16
C SER A 169 -6.83 -22.20 -11.55
N VAL A 170 -7.25 -22.32 -10.29
CA VAL A 170 -7.70 -21.22 -9.44
C VAL A 170 -6.96 -21.36 -8.12
N ALA A 171 -6.21 -20.34 -7.72
CA ALA A 171 -5.42 -20.40 -6.51
C ALA A 171 -6.28 -20.12 -5.27
N LYS A 172 -5.79 -20.64 -4.14
CA LYS A 172 -6.28 -20.32 -2.79
C LYS A 172 -5.39 -19.24 -2.18
N PRO A 173 -5.89 -18.51 -1.17
CA PRO A 173 -5.08 -17.56 -0.42
C PRO A 173 -3.81 -18.19 0.12
N LEU A 174 -2.70 -17.50 -0.01
CA LEU A 174 -1.43 -17.88 0.62
C LEU A 174 -1.39 -17.29 2.03
N ALA A 175 -0.82 -18.06 2.96
CA ALA A 175 -0.59 -17.54 4.31
C ALA A 175 0.35 -16.34 4.27
N GLY A 176 -0.06 -15.24 4.90
CA GLY A 176 0.79 -14.06 5.10
C GLY A 176 1.65 -14.19 6.36
N GLU A 177 2.65 -13.34 6.47
CA GLU A 177 3.43 -13.23 7.70
C GLU A 177 2.67 -12.40 8.75
N ALA A 178 2.76 -12.81 10.01
CA ALA A 178 2.24 -12.00 11.10
C ALA A 178 3.17 -10.77 11.32
N PRO A 179 2.61 -9.60 11.69
CA PRO A 179 3.43 -8.47 12.09
C PRO A 179 4.42 -8.86 13.20
N ALA A 180 5.66 -8.39 13.10
CA ALA A 180 6.64 -8.58 14.16
C ALA A 180 6.16 -7.95 15.48
N CYS A 181 6.28 -8.69 16.57
CA CYS A 181 6.00 -8.18 17.89
C CYS A 181 7.27 -7.51 18.48
N VAL A 182 7.06 -6.44 19.21
CA VAL A 182 8.13 -5.77 19.99
C VAL A 182 8.55 -6.69 21.13
N SER A 183 9.87 -6.82 21.40
CA SER A 183 10.36 -7.63 22.52
C SER A 183 10.05 -6.98 23.87
N ASP A 184 9.95 -7.80 24.91
CA ASP A 184 9.70 -7.32 26.28
C ASP A 184 10.79 -6.38 26.76
N GLU A 185 12.06 -6.59 26.34
CA GLU A 185 13.19 -5.72 26.69
C GLU A 185 13.00 -4.28 26.16
N VAL A 186 12.45 -4.13 24.94
CA VAL A 186 12.15 -2.81 24.36
C VAL A 186 10.98 -2.17 25.11
N ILE A 187 9.94 -2.95 25.45
CA ILE A 187 8.80 -2.46 26.25
C ILE A 187 9.28 -1.96 27.61
N GLU A 188 10.10 -2.74 28.32
CA GLU A 188 10.67 -2.35 29.61
C GLU A 188 11.58 -1.12 29.50
N ALA A 189 12.37 -1.00 28.43
CA ALA A 189 13.19 0.18 28.18
C ALA A 189 12.32 1.44 28.01
N CYS A 190 11.25 1.36 27.26
CA CYS A 190 10.30 2.45 27.11
C CYS A 190 9.61 2.79 28.44
N ALA A 191 9.20 1.78 29.21
CA ALA A 191 8.59 1.99 30.54
C ALA A 191 9.54 2.73 31.48
N ARG A 192 10.81 2.33 31.56
CA ARG A 192 11.83 3.04 32.36
C ARG A 192 11.98 4.50 31.96
N VAL A 193 11.98 4.81 30.66
CA VAL A 193 12.03 6.20 30.18
C VAL A 193 10.81 6.99 30.64
N LEU A 194 9.61 6.40 30.56
CA LEU A 194 8.37 7.05 31.00
C LEU A 194 8.32 7.30 32.52
N GLU A 195 9.03 6.51 33.33
CA GLU A 195 9.13 6.64 34.77
C GLU A 195 10.15 7.74 35.23
N LEU A 196 11.02 8.22 34.34
CA LEU A 196 12.00 9.27 34.66
C LEU A 196 11.37 10.63 34.96
N ASN A 197 10.09 10.86 34.52
CA ASN A 197 9.43 12.16 34.56
C ASN A 197 10.20 13.29 33.84
N GLU A 198 10.99 12.92 32.84
CA GLU A 198 11.71 13.83 31.98
C GLU A 198 10.87 14.20 30.74
N PRO A 199 11.11 15.38 30.11
CA PRO A 199 10.37 15.78 28.91
C PRO A 199 10.44 14.71 27.81
N THR A 200 9.34 14.00 27.60
CA THR A 200 9.22 12.86 26.69
C THR A 200 8.07 13.07 25.74
N MET A 201 8.25 12.67 24.48
CA MET A 201 7.18 12.65 23.46
C MET A 201 6.98 11.25 22.89
N LEU A 202 5.72 10.84 22.78
CA LEU A 202 5.34 9.67 21.98
C LEU A 202 5.03 10.14 20.56
N VAL A 203 5.82 9.70 19.58
CA VAL A 203 5.57 9.94 18.15
C VAL A 203 4.86 8.72 17.57
N VAL A 204 3.62 8.90 17.13
CA VAL A 204 2.74 7.82 16.73
C VAL A 204 2.50 7.83 15.23
N GLY A 205 2.74 6.72 14.56
CA GLY A 205 2.52 6.52 13.13
C GLY A 205 1.76 5.24 12.81
N GLY A 206 1.52 5.00 11.53
CA GLY A 206 0.95 3.77 11.01
C GLY A 206 -0.33 3.33 11.72
N ARG A 207 -0.39 2.07 12.11
CA ARG A 207 -1.56 1.50 12.83
C ARG A 207 -1.74 2.03 14.26
N GLY A 208 -0.71 2.65 14.84
CA GLY A 208 -0.82 3.36 16.12
C GLY A 208 -1.82 4.52 16.12
N LEU A 209 -2.17 5.03 14.93
CA LEU A 209 -3.18 6.09 14.75
C LEU A 209 -4.62 5.57 14.53
N ARG A 210 -4.87 4.27 14.76
CA ARG A 210 -6.22 3.68 14.80
C ARG A 210 -6.84 3.84 16.18
N ALA A 211 -8.17 3.82 16.25
CA ALA A 211 -8.93 4.15 17.46
C ALA A 211 -8.57 3.30 18.69
N ASP A 212 -8.38 2.00 18.49
CA ASP A 212 -8.01 1.04 19.53
C ASP A 212 -6.60 1.34 20.10
N ALA A 213 -5.62 1.48 19.25
CA ALA A 213 -4.24 1.81 19.65
C ALA A 213 -4.17 3.21 20.29
N LEU A 214 -4.88 4.20 19.72
CA LEU A 214 -4.93 5.55 20.28
C LEU A 214 -5.54 5.60 21.69
N ALA A 215 -6.48 4.70 22.02
CA ALA A 215 -7.04 4.63 23.37
C ALA A 215 -5.95 4.28 24.41
N TYR A 216 -5.09 3.28 24.11
CA TYR A 216 -3.95 2.91 24.97
C TYR A 216 -2.89 4.00 25.01
N ILE A 217 -2.53 4.55 23.87
CA ILE A 217 -1.52 5.61 23.78
C ILE A 217 -1.96 6.86 24.54
N GLY A 218 -3.24 7.24 24.41
CA GLY A 218 -3.79 8.36 25.16
C GLY A 218 -3.88 8.10 26.67
N ALA A 219 -4.07 6.85 27.10
CA ALA A 219 -4.02 6.48 28.51
C ALA A 219 -2.58 6.62 29.06
N ILE A 220 -1.59 6.12 28.34
CA ILE A 220 -0.16 6.28 28.66
C ILE A 220 0.20 7.76 28.74
N GLY A 221 -0.17 8.55 27.72
CA GLY A 221 0.12 9.99 27.70
C GLY A 221 -0.43 10.73 28.92
N ARG A 222 -1.65 10.41 29.34
CA ARG A 222 -2.25 11.02 30.55
C ARG A 222 -1.62 10.52 31.83
N GLN A 223 -1.33 9.22 31.95
CA GLN A 223 -0.79 8.61 33.15
C GLN A 223 0.64 9.06 33.42
N CYS A 224 1.46 9.16 32.35
CA CYS A 224 2.87 9.51 32.48
C CYS A 224 3.13 11.02 32.26
N GLY A 225 2.10 11.81 31.93
CA GLY A 225 2.25 13.24 31.68
C GLY A 225 3.09 13.58 30.43
N VAL A 226 3.15 12.69 29.44
CA VAL A 226 4.00 12.85 28.24
C VAL A 226 3.21 13.35 27.05
N GLU A 227 3.85 14.11 26.18
CA GLU A 227 3.26 14.59 24.95
C GLU A 227 3.02 13.44 23.96
N VAL A 228 1.90 13.50 23.23
CA VAL A 228 1.59 12.56 22.15
C VAL A 228 1.38 13.34 20.85
N ARG A 229 2.17 13.01 19.83
CA ARG A 229 2.02 13.61 18.50
C ARG A 229 2.00 12.54 17.41
N ALA A 230 1.21 12.82 16.37
CA ALA A 230 1.21 11.99 15.18
C ALA A 230 2.41 12.31 14.30
N ASP A 231 3.00 11.26 13.72
CA ASP A 231 4.00 11.39 12.67
C ASP A 231 3.41 12.06 11.41
N PHE A 232 4.26 12.66 10.60
CA PHE A 232 3.89 13.29 9.34
C PHE A 232 4.79 12.79 8.19
N PRO A 233 4.21 12.38 7.06
CA PRO A 233 2.78 12.22 6.73
C PRO A 233 2.20 10.91 7.27
N SER A 234 0.94 10.91 7.72
CA SER A 234 0.24 9.71 8.15
C SER A 234 -0.68 9.17 7.05
N ALA A 235 -0.68 7.86 6.84
CA ALA A 235 -1.55 7.19 5.87
C ALA A 235 -3.03 7.36 6.21
N ARG A 236 -3.40 7.14 7.48
CA ARG A 236 -4.74 7.30 8.02
C ARG A 236 -4.66 7.61 9.51
N HIS A 237 -5.37 8.64 9.95
CA HIS A 237 -5.48 9.04 11.34
C HIS A 237 -6.96 9.08 11.74
N GLU A 238 -7.38 8.21 12.64
CA GLU A 238 -8.77 8.17 13.12
C GLU A 238 -9.01 9.26 14.14
N ARG A 239 -9.96 10.15 13.84
CA ARG A 239 -10.26 11.36 14.63
C ARG A 239 -11.76 11.52 14.87
N GLY A 240 -12.11 12.35 15.84
CA GLY A 240 -13.49 12.69 16.15
C GLY A 240 -14.24 11.57 16.91
N ALA A 241 -15.55 11.73 17.10
CA ALA A 241 -16.43 10.78 17.77
C ALA A 241 -15.91 10.31 19.16
N GLY A 242 -15.34 11.22 19.96
CA GLY A 242 -14.81 10.91 21.29
C GLY A 242 -13.44 10.24 21.32
N ARG A 243 -12.79 10.03 20.15
CA ARG A 243 -11.44 9.47 20.09
C ARG A 243 -10.41 10.45 20.67
N VAL A 244 -9.29 9.90 21.13
CA VAL A 244 -8.16 10.68 21.63
C VAL A 244 -7.68 11.66 20.55
N THR A 245 -7.60 12.94 20.91
CA THR A 245 -7.09 13.97 20.03
C THR A 245 -5.58 13.96 20.09
N VAL A 246 -4.93 13.79 18.93
CA VAL A 246 -3.49 13.84 18.79
C VAL A 246 -3.15 14.85 17.69
N GLU A 247 -2.33 15.81 18.02
CA GLU A 247 -1.80 16.78 17.06
C GLU A 247 -0.66 16.17 16.24
N ARG A 248 -0.41 16.74 15.07
CA ARG A 248 0.75 16.32 14.24
C ARG A 248 2.00 17.08 14.66
N ILE A 249 3.16 16.48 14.42
CA ILE A 249 4.40 17.25 14.35
C ILE A 249 4.23 18.27 13.22
N PRO A 250 4.53 19.57 13.45
CA PRO A 250 4.38 20.58 12.43
C PRO A 250 5.20 20.29 11.17
N TYR A 251 4.62 20.61 10.00
CA TYR A 251 5.30 20.47 8.71
C TYR A 251 6.50 21.44 8.56
N VAL A 252 6.37 22.66 9.07
CA VAL A 252 7.40 23.70 8.97
C VAL A 252 8.51 23.42 9.98
N VAL A 253 9.76 23.25 9.51
CA VAL A 253 10.90 22.82 10.34
C VAL A 253 11.09 23.70 11.58
N GLY A 254 10.99 25.04 11.44
CA GLY A 254 11.11 25.94 12.60
C GLY A 254 10.05 25.69 13.67
N GLN A 255 8.82 25.39 13.28
CA GLN A 255 7.75 25.04 14.22
C GLN A 255 7.95 23.63 14.81
N ALA A 256 8.45 22.68 14.01
CA ALA A 256 8.79 21.33 14.50
C ALA A 256 9.89 21.42 15.58
N LEU A 257 10.93 22.22 15.34
CA LEU A 257 12.00 22.48 16.32
C LEU A 257 11.45 23.07 17.62
N GLU A 258 10.54 24.05 17.52
CA GLU A 258 9.95 24.67 18.72
C GLU A 258 9.20 23.66 19.61
N VAL A 259 8.52 22.68 19.02
CA VAL A 259 7.78 21.66 19.78
C VAL A 259 8.65 20.49 20.22
N THR A 260 9.90 20.41 19.75
CA THR A 260 10.80 19.29 20.10
C THR A 260 12.05 19.71 20.91
N LYS A 261 12.46 20.97 20.87
CA LYS A 261 13.72 21.46 21.48
C LYS A 261 13.87 21.21 22.99
N HIS A 262 12.76 21.05 23.70
CA HIS A 262 12.74 20.80 25.14
C HIS A 262 12.79 19.32 25.51
N LEU A 263 12.62 18.43 24.55
CA LEU A 263 12.55 16.99 24.77
C LEU A 263 13.92 16.40 25.10
N GLN A 264 13.92 15.46 26.01
CA GLN A 264 15.06 14.60 26.32
C GLN A 264 14.88 13.21 25.71
N HIS A 265 13.62 12.76 25.55
CA HIS A 265 13.31 11.45 25.02
C HIS A 265 12.21 11.51 23.95
N VAL A 266 12.36 10.65 22.95
CA VAL A 266 11.33 10.40 21.94
C VAL A 266 11.12 8.89 21.82
N ILE A 267 9.89 8.44 22.00
CA ILE A 267 9.48 7.04 21.79
C ILE A 267 8.64 7.02 20.52
N ILE A 268 9.06 6.25 19.52
CA ILE A 268 8.39 6.14 18.22
C ILE A 268 7.56 4.86 18.17
N ILE A 269 6.27 4.99 17.90
CA ILE A 269 5.31 3.88 17.86
C ILE A 269 4.74 3.76 16.45
N GLY A 270 5.07 2.69 15.73
CA GLY A 270 4.54 2.40 14.39
C GLY A 270 4.92 3.41 13.31
N GLY A 271 5.93 4.24 13.55
CA GLY A 271 6.43 5.27 12.65
C GLY A 271 7.93 5.13 12.39
N LYS A 272 8.49 6.13 11.73
CA LYS A 272 9.94 6.29 11.50
C LYS A 272 10.43 7.54 12.22
N THR A 273 11.73 7.65 12.38
CA THR A 273 12.34 8.91 12.86
C THR A 273 11.83 10.08 12.01
N PRO A 274 11.27 11.13 12.63
CA PRO A 274 10.80 12.29 11.91
C PRO A 274 11.91 12.94 11.09
N VAL A 275 11.61 13.24 9.83
CA VAL A 275 12.55 13.87 8.89
C VAL A 275 11.91 15.15 8.36
N ALA A 276 12.70 16.22 8.26
CA ALA A 276 12.26 17.44 7.62
C ALA A 276 11.82 17.17 6.18
N PHE A 277 10.70 17.75 5.74
CA PHE A 277 10.16 17.48 4.41
C PHE A 277 11.11 17.98 3.31
N PHE A 278 11.75 19.11 3.54
CA PHE A 278 12.82 19.66 2.70
C PHE A 278 14.01 20.07 3.57
N ALA A 279 15.20 19.98 3.00
CA ALA A 279 16.40 20.54 3.60
C ALA A 279 16.39 22.08 3.47
N TYR A 280 16.80 22.74 4.53
CA TYR A 280 16.97 24.20 4.56
C TYR A 280 18.37 24.53 5.10
N PRO A 281 19.01 25.63 4.60
CA PRO A 281 20.30 26.05 5.12
C PRO A 281 20.25 26.30 6.64
N ASN A 282 21.21 25.74 7.34
CA ASN A 282 21.37 25.89 8.80
C ASN A 282 20.22 25.31 9.66
N LEU A 283 19.36 24.48 9.11
CA LEU A 283 18.33 23.73 9.86
C LEU A 283 18.61 22.23 9.77
N PRO A 284 18.31 21.46 10.84
CA PRO A 284 18.52 20.01 10.83
C PRO A 284 17.54 19.31 9.87
N SER A 285 17.99 18.16 9.34
CA SER A 285 17.14 17.25 8.54
C SER A 285 16.45 16.18 9.39
N LEU A 286 16.96 15.92 10.58
CA LEU A 286 16.45 14.95 11.57
C LEU A 286 16.23 15.66 12.91
#